data_2b6c4dd43a763fbb4c332d4d417bb8bf
#
_entry.id   2b6c4dd43a763fbb4c332d4d417bb8bf
#
_cell.length_a   1.000
_cell.length_b   1.000
_cell.length_c   1.000
_cell.angle_alpha   90.00
_cell.angle_beta   90.00
_cell.angle_gamma   90.00
#
_symmetry.space_group_name_H-M   'P 1'
#
loop_
_entity.id
_entity.type
_entity.pdbx_description
1 polymer ?
#
loop_
_entity_poly.entity_id
_entity_poly.type
_entity_poly.pdbx_seq_one_letter_code
_entity_poly.pdbx_strand_id
1 'polypeptide(L)'
;MSIYITGDCHGDYRRFSTEIFPEQYTMGKSDYVIVCGDFGYWSEDREQLWWRKWLDKKPFTTLWVDGNHENYDLLATCLVKEWNGGRVQYVAPSIIHLMRGQVYDIAGCRIFTFGGAQSHDIQGGILEPDDPEFKLKKKQLDKGDMPYRINHVSWWKEELPSAEECAEGLQNIEKCGGEVDYVVTHCVPTKVQEMIVRKMFKSDRLTDYLQDVDEKLKYKKWFFGHYHDNCNVSEKHILLYEQIVRIW
;
A
#
# COMPACT_ATOMS: atom_id res chain seq x y z
N MET A 1 14.67 -18.95 0.07
CA MET A 1 13.81 -17.78 -0.20
C MET A 1 13.06 -17.47 1.07
N SER A 2 13.00 -16.21 1.45
CA SER A 2 12.26 -15.75 2.62
C SER A 2 11.37 -14.56 2.24
N ILE A 3 10.27 -14.37 2.95
CA ILE A 3 9.37 -13.25 2.78
C ILE A 3 9.25 -12.52 4.13
N TYR A 4 9.50 -11.23 4.11
CA TYR A 4 9.27 -10.30 5.20
C TYR A 4 8.19 -9.31 4.82
N ILE A 5 7.44 -8.82 5.80
CA ILE A 5 6.40 -7.78 5.60
C ILE A 5 6.62 -6.65 6.61
N THR A 6 6.37 -5.43 6.19
CA THR A 6 6.39 -4.21 7.01
C THR A 6 5.25 -3.27 6.59
N GLY A 7 4.91 -2.32 7.44
CA GLY A 7 3.92 -1.27 7.13
C GLY A 7 4.49 -0.08 6.38
N ASP A 8 3.81 1.03 6.51
CA ASP A 8 4.00 2.30 5.82
C ASP A 8 5.44 2.83 5.91
N CYS A 9 6.01 3.24 4.79
CA CYS A 9 7.36 3.80 4.73
C CYS A 9 7.37 5.32 4.62
N HIS A 10 6.39 5.92 3.96
CA HIS A 10 6.33 7.37 3.71
C HIS A 10 7.65 7.94 3.17
N GLY A 11 8.32 7.21 2.26
CA GLY A 11 9.60 7.61 1.69
C GLY A 11 10.81 7.50 2.65
N ASP A 12 10.61 7.09 3.89
CA ASP A 12 11.67 6.81 4.85
C ASP A 12 12.02 5.32 4.86
N TYR A 13 13.06 4.96 4.14
CA TYR A 13 13.51 3.57 4.01
C TYR A 13 14.63 3.20 4.99
N ARG A 14 14.95 4.02 6.02
CA ARG A 14 16.02 3.77 6.98
C ARG A 14 15.84 2.47 7.76
N ARG A 15 14.60 2.00 7.93
CA ARG A 15 14.30 0.68 8.52
C ARG A 15 14.98 -0.48 7.79
N PHE A 16 15.33 -0.31 6.51
CA PHE A 16 16.06 -1.29 5.71
C PHE A 16 17.58 -1.11 5.79
N SER A 17 18.11 -0.31 6.74
CA SER A 17 19.53 -0.30 7.03
C SER A 17 19.97 -1.64 7.62
N THR A 18 21.24 -1.98 7.47
CA THR A 18 21.80 -3.23 8.03
C THR A 18 21.84 -3.25 9.55
N GLU A 19 21.76 -2.09 10.18
CA GLU A 19 21.68 -1.93 11.64
C GLU A 19 20.29 -2.29 12.18
N ILE A 20 19.22 -1.92 11.45
CA ILE A 20 17.84 -2.13 11.87
C ILE A 20 17.32 -3.48 11.37
N PHE A 21 17.73 -3.89 10.17
CA PHE A 21 17.33 -5.16 9.53
C PHE A 21 18.57 -6.00 9.17
N PRO A 22 19.25 -6.60 10.18
CA PRO A 22 20.47 -7.37 9.97
C PRO A 22 20.24 -8.69 9.23
N GLU A 23 19.00 -9.24 9.20
CA GLU A 23 18.64 -10.45 8.47
C GLU A 23 19.02 -10.37 6.99
N GLN A 24 19.06 -9.16 6.44
CA GLN A 24 19.44 -8.92 5.05
C GLN A 24 20.86 -9.38 4.69
N TYR A 25 21.75 -9.61 5.65
CA TYR A 25 23.09 -10.14 5.38
C TYR A 25 23.08 -11.54 4.74
N THR A 26 22.03 -12.31 4.95
CA THR A 26 21.86 -13.65 4.40
C THR A 26 20.88 -13.70 3.23
N MET A 27 20.32 -12.56 2.82
CA MET A 27 19.33 -12.46 1.76
C MET A 27 19.96 -12.29 0.38
N GLY A 28 19.20 -12.66 -0.65
CA GLY A 28 19.50 -12.42 -2.06
C GLY A 28 18.28 -11.82 -2.78
N LYS A 29 18.39 -11.55 -4.09
CA LYS A 29 17.31 -10.94 -4.88
C LYS A 29 16.05 -11.82 -5.02
N SER A 30 16.14 -13.09 -4.65
CA SER A 30 14.99 -14.01 -4.54
C SER A 30 14.34 -14.02 -3.16
N ASP A 31 14.84 -13.23 -2.22
CA ASP A 31 14.18 -12.94 -0.94
C ASP A 31 13.43 -11.61 -1.04
N TYR A 32 12.30 -11.50 -0.38
CA TYR A 32 11.36 -10.39 -0.58
C TYR A 32 11.06 -9.66 0.70
N VAL A 33 10.91 -8.34 0.59
CA VAL A 33 10.34 -7.49 1.64
C VAL A 33 9.12 -6.79 1.04
N ILE A 34 7.93 -7.03 1.61
CA ILE A 34 6.66 -6.47 1.15
C ILE A 34 6.27 -5.30 2.06
N VAL A 35 5.97 -4.14 1.48
CA VAL A 35 5.47 -2.95 2.17
C VAL A 35 3.97 -2.85 2.00
N CYS A 36 3.24 -2.72 3.11
CA CYS A 36 1.77 -2.66 3.16
C CYS A 36 1.20 -1.26 2.83
N GLY A 37 1.67 -0.64 1.75
CA GLY A 37 1.21 0.67 1.29
C GLY A 37 1.98 1.85 1.87
N ASP A 38 1.59 3.04 1.42
CA ASP A 38 2.28 4.30 1.73
C ASP A 38 3.80 4.16 1.62
N PHE A 39 4.19 3.57 0.47
CA PHE A 39 5.60 3.37 0.14
C PHE A 39 6.34 4.70 0.04
N GLY A 40 5.67 5.73 -0.50
CA GLY A 40 6.23 7.05 -0.67
C GLY A 40 6.86 7.26 -2.05
N TYR A 41 6.22 6.76 -3.10
CA TYR A 41 6.61 7.03 -4.48
C TYR A 41 6.04 8.38 -4.93
N TRP A 42 6.67 9.49 -4.48
CA TRP A 42 6.09 10.84 -4.59
C TRP A 42 6.59 11.66 -5.77
N SER A 43 7.87 11.53 -6.11
CA SER A 43 8.50 12.38 -7.12
C SER A 43 9.73 11.74 -7.76
N GLU A 44 10.28 12.44 -8.75
CA GLU A 44 11.58 12.11 -9.35
C GLU A 44 12.66 13.13 -8.98
N ASP A 45 12.49 13.84 -7.87
CA ASP A 45 13.53 14.72 -7.38
C ASP A 45 14.80 13.97 -6.94
N ARG A 46 15.86 14.73 -6.68
CA ARG A 46 17.18 14.18 -6.39
C ARG A 46 17.19 13.28 -5.14
N GLU A 47 16.42 13.63 -4.14
CA GLU A 47 16.37 12.88 -2.88
C GLU A 47 15.63 11.56 -3.09
N GLN A 48 14.46 11.57 -3.71
CA GLN A 48 13.68 10.38 -4.02
C GLN A 48 14.42 9.43 -4.97
N LEU A 49 15.11 9.97 -5.97
CA LEU A 49 15.97 9.18 -6.86
C LEU A 49 17.14 8.53 -6.11
N TRP A 50 17.73 9.22 -5.12
CA TRP A 50 18.80 8.67 -4.30
C TRP A 50 18.27 7.52 -3.43
N TRP A 51 17.12 7.68 -2.76
CA TRP A 51 16.49 6.65 -1.94
C TRP A 51 16.12 5.41 -2.76
N ARG A 52 15.54 5.59 -3.94
CA ARG A 52 15.23 4.47 -4.85
C ARG A 52 16.49 3.70 -5.26
N LYS A 53 17.56 4.39 -5.62
CA LYS A 53 18.84 3.75 -5.96
C LYS A 53 19.45 3.03 -4.76
N TRP A 54 19.31 3.58 -3.57
CA TRP A 54 19.82 2.96 -2.35
C TRP A 54 19.01 1.68 -2.03
N LEU A 55 17.70 1.71 -2.15
CA LEU A 55 16.83 0.57 -1.91
C LEU A 55 17.01 -0.51 -2.99
N ASP A 56 17.11 -0.14 -4.27
CA ASP A 56 17.37 -1.08 -5.38
C ASP A 56 18.68 -1.87 -5.23
N LYS A 57 19.67 -1.29 -4.53
CA LYS A 57 20.94 -1.96 -4.22
C LYS A 57 20.87 -2.92 -3.03
N LYS A 58 19.76 -2.99 -2.31
CA LYS A 58 19.61 -3.95 -1.20
C LYS A 58 19.71 -5.38 -1.71
N PRO A 59 20.15 -6.33 -0.88
CA PRO A 59 20.28 -7.72 -1.32
C PRO A 59 18.95 -8.37 -1.70
N PHE A 60 17.84 -7.92 -1.12
CA PHE A 60 16.48 -8.42 -1.39
C PHE A 60 15.76 -7.64 -2.50
N THR A 61 14.61 -8.13 -2.93
CA THR A 61 13.66 -7.40 -3.78
C THR A 61 12.58 -6.79 -2.90
N THR A 62 12.31 -5.50 -3.10
CA THR A 62 11.23 -4.78 -2.42
C THR A 62 9.96 -4.88 -3.25
N LEU A 63 8.90 -5.40 -2.65
CA LEU A 63 7.55 -5.42 -3.19
C LEU A 63 6.70 -4.45 -2.36
N TRP A 64 5.68 -3.83 -2.95
CA TRP A 64 4.80 -2.94 -2.22
C TRP A 64 3.43 -2.83 -2.87
N VAL A 65 2.40 -2.59 -2.08
CA VAL A 65 1.09 -2.17 -2.56
C VAL A 65 0.96 -0.66 -2.42
N ASP A 66 0.12 -0.01 -3.20
CA ASP A 66 -0.12 1.42 -3.07
C ASP A 66 -0.94 1.74 -1.80
N GLY A 67 -0.72 2.94 -1.25
CA GLY A 67 -1.52 3.54 -0.18
C GLY A 67 -2.23 4.81 -0.65
N ASN A 68 -2.68 5.65 0.27
CA ASN A 68 -3.26 6.96 -0.09
C ASN A 68 -2.19 8.06 -0.24
N HIS A 69 -0.96 7.80 0.14
CA HIS A 69 0.17 8.73 0.01
C HIS A 69 1.10 8.33 -1.15
N GLU A 70 0.55 8.14 -2.35
CA GLU A 70 1.32 7.86 -3.56
C GLU A 70 1.05 8.93 -4.63
N ASN A 71 2.02 9.17 -5.50
CA ASN A 71 1.79 9.95 -6.71
C ASN A 71 1.30 9.02 -7.81
N TYR A 72 -0.01 8.94 -7.98
CA TYR A 72 -0.64 8.05 -8.96
C TYR A 72 -0.38 8.47 -10.41
N ASP A 73 -0.15 9.77 -10.68
CA ASP A 73 0.27 10.21 -12.02
C ASP A 73 1.64 9.63 -12.38
N LEU A 74 2.57 9.65 -11.42
CA LEU A 74 3.90 9.08 -11.61
C LEU A 74 3.84 7.55 -11.70
N LEU A 75 3.04 6.91 -10.85
CA LEU A 75 2.85 5.47 -10.85
C LEU A 75 2.25 4.98 -12.20
N ALA A 76 1.33 5.74 -12.78
CA ALA A 76 0.74 5.43 -14.08
C ALA A 76 1.76 5.44 -15.24
N THR A 77 2.91 6.09 -15.08
CA THR A 77 3.99 6.06 -16.09
C THR A 77 4.84 4.80 -16.04
N CYS A 78 4.75 4.02 -14.96
CA CYS A 78 5.56 2.83 -14.77
C CYS A 78 5.13 1.69 -15.71
N LEU A 79 6.13 0.97 -16.21
CA LEU A 79 5.90 -0.14 -17.13
C LEU A 79 5.20 -1.31 -16.44
N VAL A 80 4.02 -1.67 -16.93
CA VAL A 80 3.28 -2.85 -16.48
C VAL A 80 3.86 -4.12 -17.12
N LYS A 81 4.06 -5.16 -16.32
CA LYS A 81 4.52 -6.49 -16.75
C LYS A 81 3.81 -7.59 -15.99
N GLU A 82 3.77 -8.78 -16.57
CA GLU A 82 3.43 -10.01 -15.87
C GLU A 82 4.60 -10.48 -14.99
N TRP A 83 4.30 -10.83 -13.74
CA TRP A 83 5.28 -11.35 -12.80
C TRP A 83 4.60 -12.27 -11.79
N ASN A 84 5.09 -13.50 -11.66
CA ASN A 84 4.63 -14.50 -10.67
C ASN A 84 3.10 -14.69 -10.60
N GLY A 85 2.42 -14.66 -11.75
CA GLY A 85 0.98 -14.91 -11.87
C GLY A 85 0.09 -13.67 -11.83
N GLY A 86 0.64 -12.47 -11.62
CA GLY A 86 -0.10 -11.23 -11.63
C GLY A 86 0.62 -10.09 -12.33
N ARG A 87 -0.07 -8.97 -12.52
CA ARG A 87 0.49 -7.75 -13.13
C ARG A 87 1.19 -6.89 -12.08
N VAL A 88 2.33 -6.34 -12.45
CA VAL A 88 3.14 -5.46 -11.59
C VAL A 88 3.61 -4.23 -12.36
N GLN A 89 4.00 -3.18 -11.63
CA GLN A 89 4.71 -2.02 -12.18
C GLN A 89 6.12 -1.96 -11.62
N TYR A 90 7.11 -1.82 -12.52
CA TYR A 90 8.52 -1.71 -12.13
C TYR A 90 8.90 -0.25 -11.91
N VAL A 91 9.19 0.11 -10.68
CA VAL A 91 9.76 1.41 -10.30
C VAL A 91 11.28 1.39 -10.46
N ALA A 92 11.90 0.25 -10.17
CA ALA A 92 13.31 -0.05 -10.41
C ALA A 92 13.48 -1.58 -10.60
N PRO A 93 14.64 -2.08 -11.01
CA PRO A 93 14.86 -3.53 -11.22
C PRO A 93 14.46 -4.40 -10.03
N SER A 94 14.64 -3.92 -8.79
CA SER A 94 14.29 -4.65 -7.56
C SER A 94 13.30 -3.90 -6.67
N ILE A 95 12.53 -2.96 -7.24
CA ILE A 95 11.45 -2.25 -6.55
C ILE A 95 10.19 -2.39 -7.42
N ILE A 96 9.26 -3.20 -6.95
CA ILE A 96 8.13 -3.68 -7.74
C ILE A 96 6.82 -3.35 -7.02
N HIS A 97 5.96 -2.59 -7.67
CA HIS A 97 4.60 -2.34 -7.22
C HIS A 97 3.69 -3.52 -7.60
N LEU A 98 3.06 -4.11 -6.60
CA LEU A 98 2.07 -5.16 -6.73
C LEU A 98 0.71 -4.52 -7.01
N MET A 99 0.19 -4.68 -8.22
CA MET A 99 -1.06 -4.04 -8.63
C MET A 99 -2.26 -4.61 -7.86
N ARG A 100 -3.32 -3.83 -7.78
CA ARG A 100 -4.55 -4.19 -7.07
C ARG A 100 -5.22 -5.41 -7.66
N GLY A 101 -5.82 -6.23 -6.79
CA GLY A 101 -6.64 -7.38 -7.18
C GLY A 101 -5.88 -8.55 -7.81
N GLN A 102 -4.57 -8.59 -7.67
CA GLN A 102 -3.74 -9.66 -8.22
C GLN A 102 -3.47 -10.75 -7.18
N VAL A 103 -3.24 -11.97 -7.66
CA VAL A 103 -2.77 -13.12 -6.86
C VAL A 103 -1.41 -13.53 -7.39
N TYR A 104 -0.41 -13.50 -6.51
CA TYR A 104 0.97 -13.82 -6.86
C TYR A 104 1.41 -15.13 -6.20
N ASP A 105 2.25 -15.90 -6.89
CA ASP A 105 3.02 -16.99 -6.30
C ASP A 105 4.43 -16.48 -5.96
N ILE A 106 4.67 -16.16 -4.70
CA ILE A 106 5.94 -15.60 -4.22
C ILE A 106 6.59 -16.62 -3.30
N ALA A 107 7.72 -17.17 -3.72
CA ALA A 107 8.47 -18.19 -2.95
C ALA A 107 7.61 -19.40 -2.54
N GLY A 108 6.62 -19.76 -3.36
CA GLY A 108 5.69 -20.86 -3.07
C GLY A 108 4.53 -20.51 -2.16
N CYS A 109 4.38 -19.23 -1.79
CA CYS A 109 3.21 -18.69 -1.09
C CYS A 109 2.29 -17.96 -2.07
N ARG A 110 1.00 -18.28 -2.06
CA ARG A 110 -0.01 -17.50 -2.78
C ARG A 110 -0.42 -16.28 -1.96
N ILE A 111 -0.28 -15.10 -2.54
CA ILE A 111 -0.55 -13.82 -1.88
C ILE A 111 -1.52 -13.00 -2.72
N PHE A 112 -2.68 -12.67 -2.16
CA PHE A 112 -3.60 -11.69 -2.75
C PHE A 112 -3.22 -10.29 -2.29
N THR A 113 -3.21 -9.31 -3.21
CA THR A 113 -2.85 -7.93 -2.89
C THR A 113 -3.91 -6.94 -3.33
N PHE A 114 -4.11 -5.89 -2.52
CA PHE A 114 -5.00 -4.78 -2.88
C PHE A 114 -4.58 -3.50 -2.16
N GLY A 115 -4.14 -2.50 -2.90
CA GLY A 115 -3.71 -1.22 -2.36
C GLY A 115 -4.84 -0.20 -2.18
N GLY A 116 -4.45 1.01 -1.79
CA GLY A 116 -5.30 2.16 -1.60
C GLY A 116 -5.87 2.30 -0.19
N ALA A 117 -6.26 3.52 0.15
CA ALA A 117 -7.07 3.90 1.30
C ALA A 117 -7.66 5.29 1.08
N GLN A 118 -8.74 5.61 1.77
CA GLN A 118 -9.28 6.97 1.76
C GLN A 118 -8.46 7.87 2.69
N SER A 119 -8.03 9.02 2.18
CA SER A 119 -7.39 10.06 3.02
C SER A 119 -8.37 10.59 4.05
N HIS A 120 -7.93 10.70 5.30
CA HIS A 120 -8.75 11.18 6.43
C HIS A 120 -8.48 12.64 6.80
N ASP A 121 -7.43 13.26 6.27
CA ASP A 121 -7.00 14.63 6.54
C ASP A 121 -7.46 15.60 5.43
N ILE A 122 -8.73 15.49 5.08
CA ILE A 122 -9.41 16.25 4.02
C ILE A 122 -10.65 17.01 4.50
N GLN A 123 -10.69 17.39 5.78
CA GLN A 123 -11.83 18.09 6.36
C GLN A 123 -12.07 19.47 5.70
N GLY A 124 -10.99 20.12 5.22
CA GLY A 124 -11.04 21.34 4.44
C GLY A 124 -11.31 21.12 2.93
N GLY A 125 -11.45 19.87 2.51
CA GLY A 125 -11.69 19.48 1.12
C GLY A 125 -10.44 19.27 0.30
N ILE A 126 -10.67 19.02 -1.00
CA ILE A 126 -9.63 18.90 -2.02
C ILE A 126 -9.62 20.18 -2.83
N LEU A 127 -8.47 20.84 -2.90
CA LEU A 127 -8.29 22.07 -3.68
C LEU A 127 -7.85 21.72 -5.10
N GLU A 128 -8.46 22.39 -6.08
CA GLU A 128 -8.05 22.32 -7.48
C GLU A 128 -7.00 23.40 -7.77
N PRO A 129 -5.79 23.05 -8.28
CA PRO A 129 -4.72 24.01 -8.54
C PRO A 129 -5.08 25.11 -9.53
N ASP A 130 -6.01 24.82 -10.46
CA ASP A 130 -6.49 25.73 -11.52
C ASP A 130 -7.73 26.56 -11.12
N ASP A 131 -8.27 26.35 -9.90
CA ASP A 131 -9.39 27.13 -9.38
C ASP A 131 -8.95 28.61 -9.23
N PRO A 132 -9.67 29.58 -9.84
CA PRO A 132 -9.37 31.02 -9.70
C PRO A 132 -9.27 31.46 -8.24
N GLU A 133 -9.99 30.81 -7.33
CA GLU A 133 -9.98 31.10 -5.89
C GLU A 133 -8.99 30.28 -5.09
N PHE A 134 -8.17 29.43 -5.72
CA PHE A 134 -7.24 28.52 -5.06
C PHE A 134 -6.43 29.19 -3.95
N LYS A 135 -5.78 30.33 -4.25
CA LYS A 135 -4.95 31.07 -3.29
C LYS A 135 -5.75 31.59 -2.09
N LEU A 136 -6.98 32.01 -2.33
CA LEU A 136 -7.87 32.50 -1.28
C LEU A 136 -8.34 31.38 -0.38
N LYS A 137 -8.83 30.28 -0.96
CA LYS A 137 -9.28 29.07 -0.25
C LYS A 137 -8.14 28.49 0.58
N LYS A 138 -6.96 28.30 -0.02
CA LYS A 138 -5.76 27.81 0.66
C LYS A 138 -5.43 28.66 1.88
N LYS A 139 -5.39 30.00 1.72
CA LYS A 139 -5.09 30.93 2.82
C LYS A 139 -6.14 30.87 3.96
N GLN A 140 -7.41 30.65 3.63
CA GLN A 140 -8.47 30.51 4.62
C GLN A 140 -8.33 29.22 5.42
N LEU A 141 -8.02 28.10 4.75
CA LEU A 141 -7.80 26.79 5.38
C LEU A 141 -6.54 26.81 6.26
N ASP A 142 -5.43 27.37 5.75
CA ASP A 142 -4.18 27.55 6.51
C ASP A 142 -4.44 28.37 7.80
N LYS A 143 -5.24 29.47 7.70
CA LYS A 143 -5.58 30.31 8.86
C LYS A 143 -6.48 29.60 9.87
N GLY A 144 -7.35 28.70 9.39
CA GLY A 144 -8.29 27.93 10.21
C GLY A 144 -7.71 26.62 10.75
N ASP A 145 -6.43 26.32 10.44
CA ASP A 145 -5.78 25.04 10.75
C ASP A 145 -6.63 23.83 10.30
N MET A 146 -7.27 23.96 9.13
CA MET A 146 -8.13 22.94 8.55
C MET A 146 -7.32 22.07 7.59
N PRO A 147 -7.17 20.75 7.86
CA PRO A 147 -6.47 19.85 6.96
C PRO A 147 -7.16 19.80 5.58
N TYR A 148 -6.37 19.96 4.53
CA TYR A 148 -6.80 19.86 3.13
C TYR A 148 -5.73 19.20 2.29
N ARG A 149 -6.13 18.73 1.11
CA ARG A 149 -5.20 18.20 0.11
C ARG A 149 -5.35 18.96 -1.20
N ILE A 150 -4.40 18.81 -2.10
CA ILE A 150 -4.39 19.48 -3.41
C ILE A 150 -4.40 18.38 -4.48
N ASN A 151 -5.37 18.47 -5.38
CA ASN A 151 -5.56 17.51 -6.47
C ASN A 151 -4.31 17.45 -7.36
N HIS A 152 -3.88 16.24 -7.73
CA HIS A 152 -2.65 15.94 -8.50
C HIS A 152 -1.34 16.52 -7.91
N VAL A 153 -1.33 16.86 -6.60
CA VAL A 153 -0.12 17.32 -5.86
C VAL A 153 0.08 16.54 -4.57
N SER A 154 -0.96 16.40 -3.77
CA SER A 154 -0.94 15.65 -2.51
C SER A 154 -2.17 14.76 -2.32
N TRP A 155 -3.02 14.67 -3.32
CA TRP A 155 -4.18 13.80 -3.37
C TRP A 155 -4.51 13.43 -4.81
N TRP A 156 -4.97 12.20 -5.00
CA TRP A 156 -5.44 11.64 -6.26
C TRP A 156 -6.70 10.84 -6.00
N LYS A 157 -7.69 10.93 -6.88
CA LYS A 157 -8.93 10.13 -6.79
C LYS A 157 -8.65 8.62 -6.87
N GLU A 158 -7.51 8.25 -7.43
CA GLU A 158 -7.00 6.89 -7.57
C GLU A 158 -6.55 6.28 -6.24
N GLU A 159 -6.48 7.05 -5.13
CA GLU A 159 -6.30 6.49 -3.78
C GLU A 159 -7.39 5.46 -3.45
N LEU A 160 -8.59 5.63 -4.03
CA LEU A 160 -9.67 4.65 -3.97
C LEU A 160 -9.78 3.87 -5.29
N PRO A 161 -10.06 2.56 -5.23
CA PRO A 161 -10.10 1.71 -6.41
C PRO A 161 -11.25 2.06 -7.36
N SER A 162 -11.07 1.74 -8.63
CA SER A 162 -12.16 1.72 -9.60
C SER A 162 -13.03 0.47 -9.44
N ALA A 163 -14.22 0.48 -10.06
CA ALA A 163 -15.10 -0.68 -10.08
C ALA A 163 -14.45 -1.86 -10.84
N GLU A 164 -13.68 -1.56 -11.88
CA GLU A 164 -12.96 -2.52 -12.69
C GLU A 164 -11.87 -3.24 -11.89
N GLU A 165 -11.08 -2.52 -11.09
CA GLU A 165 -10.07 -3.10 -10.20
C GLU A 165 -10.71 -4.02 -9.15
N CYS A 166 -11.83 -3.61 -8.56
CA CYS A 166 -12.59 -4.44 -7.63
C CYS A 166 -13.11 -5.71 -8.29
N ALA A 167 -13.71 -5.59 -9.48
CA ALA A 167 -14.23 -6.73 -10.24
C ALA A 167 -13.12 -7.69 -10.66
N GLU A 168 -11.98 -7.19 -11.11
CA GLU A 168 -10.80 -8.00 -11.43
C GLU A 168 -10.29 -8.76 -10.21
N GLY A 169 -10.21 -8.11 -9.05
CA GLY A 169 -9.79 -8.75 -7.81
C GLY A 169 -10.70 -9.94 -7.43
N LEU A 170 -12.01 -9.78 -7.50
CA LEU A 170 -12.97 -10.87 -7.26
C LEU A 170 -12.81 -12.01 -8.26
N GLN A 171 -12.63 -11.69 -9.55
CA GLN A 171 -12.39 -12.71 -10.58
C GLN A 171 -11.09 -13.49 -10.33
N ASN A 172 -10.03 -12.82 -9.90
CA ASN A 172 -8.75 -13.48 -9.61
C ASN A 172 -8.84 -14.36 -8.35
N ILE A 173 -9.64 -13.95 -7.35
CA ILE A 173 -9.97 -14.80 -6.20
C ILE A 173 -10.71 -16.07 -6.67
N GLU A 174 -11.70 -15.96 -7.55
CA GLU A 174 -12.39 -17.13 -8.11
C GLU A 174 -11.44 -18.04 -8.90
N LYS A 175 -10.58 -17.46 -9.77
CA LYS A 175 -9.58 -18.21 -10.57
C LYS A 175 -8.59 -18.97 -9.71
N CYS A 176 -8.19 -18.45 -8.54
CA CYS A 176 -7.27 -19.15 -7.63
C CYS A 176 -7.98 -20.17 -6.72
N GLY A 177 -9.30 -20.37 -6.88
CA GLY A 177 -10.07 -21.31 -6.11
C GLY A 177 -10.52 -20.79 -4.74
N GLY A 178 -10.51 -19.48 -4.52
CA GLY A 178 -10.97 -18.84 -3.28
C GLY A 178 -10.07 -19.08 -2.07
N GLU A 179 -8.79 -19.42 -2.27
CA GLU A 179 -7.85 -19.70 -1.19
C GLU A 179 -6.44 -19.20 -1.51
N VAL A 180 -5.83 -18.48 -0.56
CA VAL A 180 -4.45 -18.01 -0.59
C VAL A 180 -3.77 -18.22 0.76
N ASP A 181 -2.45 -18.08 0.84
CA ASP A 181 -1.74 -18.16 2.11
C ASP A 181 -1.88 -16.85 2.88
N TYR A 182 -1.67 -15.73 2.20
CA TYR A 182 -1.66 -14.40 2.81
C TYR A 182 -2.44 -13.38 1.98
N VAL A 183 -2.95 -12.37 2.66
CA VAL A 183 -3.50 -11.15 2.07
C VAL A 183 -2.63 -9.98 2.49
N VAL A 184 -2.28 -9.11 1.55
CA VAL A 184 -1.52 -7.88 1.80
C VAL A 184 -2.28 -6.70 1.21
N THR A 185 -2.70 -5.79 2.06
CA THR A 185 -3.41 -4.56 1.66
C THR A 185 -2.81 -3.33 2.36
N HIS A 186 -3.25 -2.15 1.98
CA HIS A 186 -2.96 -0.95 2.78
C HIS A 186 -4.07 -0.72 3.80
N CYS A 187 -5.32 -0.64 3.34
CA CYS A 187 -6.50 -0.53 4.21
C CYS A 187 -7.06 -1.92 4.60
N VAL A 188 -8.18 -1.97 5.30
CA VAL A 188 -8.78 -3.19 5.90
C VAL A 188 -10.27 -3.32 5.62
N PRO A 189 -10.85 -4.53 5.83
CA PRO A 189 -12.30 -4.71 5.85
C PRO A 189 -13.01 -3.78 6.83
N THR A 190 -14.24 -3.36 6.50
CA THR A 190 -15.06 -2.46 7.32
C THR A 190 -15.16 -2.91 8.78
N LYS A 191 -15.43 -4.20 9.04
CA LYS A 191 -15.50 -4.72 10.42
C LYS A 191 -14.18 -4.63 11.17
N VAL A 192 -13.06 -4.84 10.49
CA VAL A 192 -11.72 -4.73 11.07
C VAL A 192 -11.40 -3.26 11.37
N GLN A 193 -11.73 -2.34 10.46
CA GLN A 193 -11.62 -0.90 10.71
C GLN A 193 -12.36 -0.47 11.96
N GLU A 194 -13.60 -0.93 12.16
CA GLU A 194 -14.40 -0.62 13.35
C GLU A 194 -13.72 -1.09 14.67
N MET A 195 -12.98 -2.19 14.63
CA MET A 195 -12.21 -2.68 15.79
C MET A 195 -11.03 -1.75 16.14
N ILE A 196 -10.38 -1.14 15.13
CA ILE A 196 -9.21 -0.28 15.30
C ILE A 196 -9.65 1.12 15.74
N VAL A 197 -10.54 1.75 14.98
CA VAL A 197 -10.84 3.20 15.11
C VAL A 197 -12.19 3.49 15.82
N ARG A 198 -12.88 2.49 16.34
CA ARG A 198 -14.10 2.63 17.15
C ARG A 198 -15.13 3.60 16.56
N LYS A 199 -15.44 3.48 15.26
CA LYS A 199 -16.37 4.35 14.51
C LYS A 199 -15.89 5.79 14.28
N MET A 200 -14.61 6.08 14.45
CA MET A 200 -14.04 7.39 14.14
C MET A 200 -14.12 7.68 12.63
N PHE A 201 -13.93 6.66 11.79
CA PHE A 201 -14.06 6.75 10.35
C PHE A 201 -15.28 5.98 9.87
N LYS A 202 -15.93 6.51 8.82
CA LYS A 202 -17.00 5.81 8.11
C LYS A 202 -16.41 4.78 7.16
N SER A 203 -17.17 3.74 6.85
CA SER A 203 -16.83 2.86 5.73
C SER A 203 -16.89 3.63 4.40
N ASP A 204 -16.09 3.18 3.48
CA ASP A 204 -16.03 3.64 2.10
C ASP A 204 -16.08 2.45 1.13
N ARG A 205 -16.08 2.74 -0.18
CA ARG A 205 -16.17 1.69 -1.20
C ARG A 205 -15.02 0.68 -1.16
N LEU A 206 -13.84 1.05 -0.66
CA LEU A 206 -12.70 0.15 -0.54
C LEU A 206 -12.84 -0.75 0.69
N THR A 207 -13.16 -0.19 1.87
CA THR A 207 -13.33 -0.97 3.08
C THR A 207 -14.51 -1.95 2.95
N ASP A 208 -15.60 -1.57 2.25
CA ASP A 208 -16.73 -2.44 1.96
C ASP A 208 -16.35 -3.54 0.96
N TYR A 209 -15.57 -3.23 -0.10
CA TYR A 209 -15.01 -4.23 -1.00
C TYR A 209 -14.07 -5.21 -0.28
N LEU A 210 -13.19 -4.73 0.58
CA LEU A 210 -12.31 -5.59 1.37
C LEU A 210 -13.10 -6.47 2.35
N GLN A 211 -14.27 -6.00 2.84
CA GLN A 211 -15.17 -6.83 3.62
C GLN A 211 -15.74 -7.99 2.78
N ASP A 212 -16.13 -7.73 1.54
CA ASP A 212 -16.54 -8.78 0.61
C ASP A 212 -15.43 -9.80 0.33
N VAL A 213 -14.19 -9.34 0.22
CA VAL A 213 -13.01 -10.20 0.06
C VAL A 213 -12.81 -11.07 1.29
N ASP A 214 -12.87 -10.49 2.49
CA ASP A 214 -12.70 -11.21 3.76
C ASP A 214 -13.74 -12.35 3.94
N GLU A 215 -14.96 -12.11 3.48
CA GLU A 215 -16.04 -13.10 3.57
C GLU A 215 -15.94 -14.24 2.53
N LYS A 216 -15.29 -13.98 1.38
CA LYS A 216 -15.18 -14.94 0.27
C LYS A 216 -13.86 -15.69 0.21
N LEU A 217 -12.78 -15.09 0.70
CA LEU A 217 -11.43 -15.61 0.55
C LEU A 217 -10.97 -16.37 1.81
N LYS A 218 -10.46 -17.58 1.65
CA LYS A 218 -9.77 -18.31 2.71
C LYS A 218 -8.30 -17.95 2.73
N TYR A 219 -7.78 -17.59 3.89
CA TYR A 219 -6.38 -17.19 4.08
C TYR A 219 -5.90 -17.48 5.51
N LYS A 220 -4.57 -17.54 5.70
CA LYS A 220 -3.93 -17.75 7.02
C LYS A 220 -3.84 -16.46 7.81
N LYS A 221 -3.28 -15.40 7.18
CA LYS A 221 -3.10 -14.07 7.78
C LYS A 221 -3.34 -12.97 6.74
N TRP A 222 -3.78 -11.82 7.22
CA TRP A 222 -3.97 -10.58 6.48
C TRP A 222 -3.11 -9.50 7.10
N PHE A 223 -2.16 -8.95 6.34
CA PHE A 223 -1.26 -7.90 6.76
C PHE A 223 -1.65 -6.58 6.11
N PHE A 224 -1.59 -5.49 6.88
CA PHE A 224 -1.99 -4.17 6.41
C PHE A 224 -1.27 -3.06 7.16
N GLY A 225 -1.34 -1.81 6.65
CA GLY A 225 -0.77 -0.59 7.21
C GLY A 225 -1.82 0.46 7.58
N HIS A 226 -1.61 1.71 7.15
CA HIS A 226 -2.53 2.85 7.20
C HIS A 226 -2.80 3.44 8.59
N TYR A 227 -2.88 2.64 9.64
CA TYR A 227 -3.25 3.11 10.99
C TYR A 227 -2.05 3.37 11.91
N HIS A 228 -0.81 3.30 11.38
CA HIS A 228 0.44 3.65 12.04
C HIS A 228 0.63 3.01 13.42
N ASP A 229 0.31 1.72 13.55
CA ASP A 229 0.53 0.95 14.77
C ASP A 229 1.03 -0.45 14.45
N ASN A 230 1.53 -1.17 15.44
CA ASN A 230 1.99 -2.55 15.33
C ASN A 230 1.21 -3.41 16.30
N CYS A 231 0.17 -4.07 15.83
CA CYS A 231 -0.63 -4.94 16.70
C CYS A 231 -1.35 -6.07 15.96
N ASN A 232 -1.71 -7.10 16.70
CA ASN A 232 -2.64 -8.13 16.27
C ASN A 232 -4.07 -7.63 16.54
N VAL A 233 -4.75 -7.12 15.52
CA VAL A 233 -6.15 -6.65 15.66
C VAL A 233 -7.08 -7.84 15.88
N SER A 234 -6.79 -8.98 15.25
CA SER A 234 -7.46 -10.25 15.50
C SER A 234 -6.46 -11.40 15.31
N GLU A 235 -6.93 -12.63 15.45
CA GLU A 235 -6.11 -13.81 15.17
C GLU A 235 -5.54 -13.81 13.74
N LYS A 236 -6.28 -13.27 12.77
CA LYS A 236 -5.88 -13.25 11.36
C LYS A 236 -5.35 -11.89 10.87
N HIS A 237 -5.79 -10.78 11.43
CA HIS A 237 -5.52 -9.43 10.95
C HIS A 237 -4.38 -8.78 11.74
N ILE A 238 -3.29 -8.48 11.04
CA ILE A 238 -2.03 -7.97 11.60
C ILE A 238 -1.78 -6.57 11.04
N LEU A 239 -1.87 -5.58 11.90
CA LEU A 239 -1.49 -4.19 11.60
C LEU A 239 0.02 -4.04 11.78
N LEU A 240 0.66 -3.47 10.76
CA LEU A 240 2.09 -3.21 10.75
C LEU A 240 2.36 -1.73 10.45
N TYR A 241 3.36 -1.20 11.11
CA TYR A 241 3.92 0.11 10.82
C TYR A 241 5.44 -0.01 10.63
N GLU A 242 6.23 0.05 11.70
CA GLU A 242 7.70 0.07 11.62
C GLU A 242 8.31 -1.33 11.69
N GLN A 243 7.61 -2.30 12.23
CA GLN A 243 8.10 -3.67 12.39
C GLN A 243 8.31 -4.34 11.02
N ILE A 244 9.40 -5.10 10.92
CA ILE A 244 9.63 -6.02 9.81
C ILE A 244 9.45 -7.44 10.36
N VAL A 245 8.43 -8.15 9.88
CA VAL A 245 8.10 -9.50 10.34
C VAL A 245 8.35 -10.53 9.25
N ARG A 246 8.96 -11.65 9.62
CA ARG A 246 9.15 -12.78 8.70
C ARG A 246 7.88 -13.60 8.67
N ILE A 247 7.41 -13.96 7.46
CA ILE A 247 6.21 -14.79 7.27
C ILE A 247 6.50 -16.11 6.55
N TRP A 248 7.67 -16.21 5.91
CA TRP A 248 8.11 -17.40 5.18
C TRP A 248 9.64 -17.56 5.21
#